data_0c076c190e34a2bdfa1107779ae7b6fc
#
_entry.id   0c076c190e34a2bdfa1107779ae7b6fc
#
_cell.length_a   1.000
_cell.length_b   1.000
_cell.length_c   1.000
_cell.angle_alpha   90.00
_cell.angle_beta   90.00
_cell.angle_gamma   90.00
#
_symmetry.space_group_name_H-M   'P 1'
#
loop_
_entity.id
_entity.type
_entity.pdbx_description
1 polymer ?
#
loop_
_entity_poly.entity_id
_entity_poly.type
_entity_poly.pdbx_seq_one_letter_code
_entity_poly.pdbx_strand_id
1 'polypeptide(L)'
;MSGDDEFDMAAVMVWKTGGLIMGDYLRSWNDVQYINRDNVWWPKEANEAFTVNGRQYAAVTDLSVTTLQLAYGILFNKQLAENYDIEDLYTVVDEGRWTIDYLAEKAAAVYVDANGNGTRDMDDTYGFVGDEVTGLDVWPAAFDIPLIAANDSGELEVVANSEK
;
A
#
# COMPACT_ATOMS: atom_id res chain seq x y z
N MET A 1 11.58 -24.02 -17.95
CA MET A 1 12.69 -23.78 -17.00
C MET A 1 13.94 -24.35 -17.62
N SER A 2 15.04 -23.59 -17.59
CA SER A 2 16.33 -24.03 -18.19
C SER A 2 16.96 -25.22 -17.48
N GLY A 3 16.56 -25.48 -16.22
CA GLY A 3 17.17 -26.51 -15.38
C GLY A 3 18.48 -26.04 -14.73
N ASP A 4 18.83 -24.76 -14.88
CA ASP A 4 20.00 -24.18 -14.23
C ASP A 4 19.71 -23.92 -12.76
N ASP A 5 20.64 -24.25 -11.90
CA ASP A 5 20.58 -24.12 -10.43
C ASP A 5 21.48 -22.94 -10.00
N GLU A 6 21.13 -21.74 -10.46
CA GLU A 6 21.97 -20.54 -10.27
C GLU A 6 21.65 -19.82 -8.95
N PHE A 7 20.42 -19.97 -8.41
CA PHE A 7 20.02 -19.36 -7.16
C PHE A 7 18.87 -20.10 -6.48
N ASP A 8 18.86 -20.11 -5.16
CA ASP A 8 17.83 -20.76 -4.32
C ASP A 8 16.73 -19.77 -3.91
N MET A 9 17.04 -18.46 -3.92
CA MET A 9 16.17 -17.43 -3.39
C MET A 9 16.26 -16.16 -4.23
N ALA A 10 15.12 -15.47 -4.42
CA ALA A 10 15.06 -14.20 -5.14
C ALA A 10 14.26 -13.17 -4.35
N ALA A 11 14.75 -11.93 -4.32
CA ALA A 11 13.97 -10.78 -3.91
C ALA A 11 13.24 -10.21 -5.13
N VAL A 12 11.92 -10.18 -5.08
CA VAL A 12 11.07 -9.74 -6.20
C VAL A 12 10.08 -8.69 -5.73
N MET A 13 9.62 -7.87 -6.67
CA MET A 13 8.56 -6.91 -6.41
C MET A 13 7.23 -7.65 -6.19
N VAL A 14 6.43 -7.19 -5.23
CA VAL A 14 5.20 -7.85 -4.78
C VAL A 14 4.23 -8.19 -5.92
N TRP A 15 4.07 -7.30 -6.89
CA TRP A 15 3.18 -7.52 -8.05
C TRP A 15 3.64 -8.61 -9.03
N LYS A 16 4.87 -9.10 -8.91
CA LYS A 16 5.36 -10.25 -9.68
C LYS A 16 5.02 -11.58 -9.02
N THR A 17 4.75 -11.56 -7.72
CA THR A 17 4.60 -12.78 -6.90
C THR A 17 3.42 -13.63 -7.37
N GLY A 18 2.27 -13.01 -7.69
CA GLY A 18 1.09 -13.73 -8.16
C GLY A 18 1.35 -14.59 -9.39
N GLY A 19 2.03 -14.03 -10.41
CA GLY A 19 2.39 -14.77 -11.62
C GLY A 19 3.38 -15.91 -11.36
N LEU A 20 4.27 -15.73 -10.40
CA LEU A 20 5.23 -16.77 -10.00
C LEU A 20 4.53 -17.95 -9.26
N ILE A 21 3.54 -17.64 -8.43
CA ILE A 21 2.73 -18.66 -7.73
C ILE A 21 1.89 -19.44 -8.75
N MET A 22 1.18 -18.74 -9.65
CA MET A 22 0.34 -19.38 -10.67
C MET A 22 1.14 -20.24 -11.65
N GLY A 23 2.40 -19.86 -11.91
CA GLY A 23 3.30 -20.61 -12.76
C GLY A 23 4.00 -21.80 -12.08
N ASP A 24 3.69 -22.04 -10.78
CA ASP A 24 4.33 -23.09 -9.95
C ASP A 24 5.87 -22.97 -9.92
N TYR A 25 6.36 -21.72 -9.91
CA TYR A 25 7.81 -21.44 -9.86
C TYR A 25 8.36 -21.34 -8.45
N LEU A 26 7.48 -21.24 -7.44
CA LEU A 26 7.87 -21.00 -6.06
C LEU A 26 7.60 -22.23 -5.19
N ARG A 27 8.59 -22.58 -4.38
CA ARG A 27 8.41 -23.53 -3.29
C ARG A 27 7.73 -22.84 -2.10
N SER A 28 6.83 -23.57 -1.42
CA SER A 28 6.21 -23.03 -0.21
C SER A 28 7.22 -22.88 0.93
N TRP A 29 7.14 -21.76 1.64
CA TRP A 29 7.90 -21.52 2.87
C TRP A 29 7.55 -22.48 3.99
N ASN A 30 6.36 -23.13 3.93
CA ASN A 30 5.99 -24.19 4.87
C ASN A 30 6.94 -25.39 4.79
N ASP A 31 7.56 -25.60 3.63
CA ASP A 31 8.47 -26.73 3.38
C ASP A 31 9.94 -26.37 3.65
N VAL A 32 10.23 -25.12 4.08
CA VAL A 32 11.58 -24.66 4.41
C VAL A 32 11.86 -24.89 5.88
N GLN A 33 12.93 -25.64 6.17
CA GLN A 33 13.33 -25.99 7.53
C GLN A 33 14.13 -24.84 8.19
N TYR A 34 14.17 -24.85 9.51
CA TYR A 34 15.00 -23.93 10.34
C TYR A 34 14.62 -22.44 10.30
N ILE A 35 13.48 -22.09 9.72
CA ILE A 35 12.94 -20.73 9.77
C ILE A 35 11.86 -20.66 10.84
N ASN A 36 12.10 -19.82 11.87
CA ASN A 36 11.06 -19.49 12.84
C ASN A 36 10.32 -18.23 12.38
N ARG A 37 9.10 -18.40 11.87
CA ARG A 37 8.25 -17.34 11.36
C ARG A 37 7.53 -16.50 12.44
N ASP A 38 7.67 -16.92 13.70
CA ASP A 38 7.11 -16.16 14.85
C ASP A 38 8.06 -15.06 15.34
N ASN A 39 9.26 -14.96 14.77
CA ASN A 39 10.18 -13.90 15.10
C ASN A 39 9.68 -12.54 14.60
N VAL A 40 10.01 -11.47 15.34
CA VAL A 40 9.53 -10.09 15.13
C VAL A 40 9.87 -9.50 13.75
N TRP A 41 10.89 -10.01 13.08
CA TRP A 41 11.27 -9.58 11.73
C TRP A 41 10.45 -10.20 10.59
N TRP A 42 9.46 -11.04 10.94
CA TRP A 42 8.46 -11.56 10.01
C TRP A 42 7.10 -10.90 10.32
N PRO A 43 6.76 -9.73 9.73
CA PRO A 43 5.46 -9.10 9.99
C PRO A 43 4.33 -10.04 9.60
N LYS A 44 3.57 -10.47 10.60
CA LYS A 44 2.59 -11.54 10.47
C LYS A 44 1.50 -11.21 9.46
N GLU A 45 0.87 -10.04 9.61
CA GLU A 45 -0.23 -9.61 8.74
C GLU A 45 0.20 -9.52 7.27
N ALA A 46 1.37 -8.91 7.00
CA ALA A 46 1.90 -8.83 5.65
C ALA A 46 2.21 -10.21 5.06
N ASN A 47 2.70 -11.15 5.87
CA ASN A 47 3.03 -12.49 5.42
C ASN A 47 1.78 -13.38 5.22
N GLU A 48 0.71 -13.14 5.97
CA GLU A 48 -0.58 -13.81 5.78
C GLU A 48 -1.17 -13.51 4.39
N ALA A 49 -0.98 -12.30 3.87
CA ALA A 49 -1.42 -11.91 2.52
C ALA A 49 -0.76 -12.73 1.38
N PHE A 50 0.40 -13.35 1.64
CA PHE A 50 1.07 -14.24 0.68
C PHE A 50 0.77 -15.72 0.89
N THR A 51 -0.26 -16.03 1.69
CA THR A 51 -0.69 -17.40 1.99
C THR A 51 -1.92 -17.73 1.14
N VAL A 52 -1.77 -18.71 0.27
CA VAL A 52 -2.85 -19.22 -0.59
C VAL A 52 -3.12 -20.67 -0.19
N ASN A 53 -4.37 -21.01 0.13
CA ASN A 53 -4.78 -22.35 0.58
C ASN A 53 -3.88 -22.92 1.70
N GLY A 54 -3.53 -22.10 2.68
CA GLY A 54 -2.68 -22.48 3.82
C GLY A 54 -1.18 -22.64 3.51
N ARG A 55 -0.76 -22.30 2.30
CA ARG A 55 0.64 -22.36 1.87
C ARG A 55 1.17 -20.95 1.60
N GLN A 56 2.22 -20.56 2.30
CA GLN A 56 2.90 -19.28 2.11
C GLN A 56 3.99 -19.45 1.04
N TYR A 57 3.96 -18.60 0.00
CA TYR A 57 4.88 -18.70 -1.15
C TYR A 57 5.88 -17.55 -1.22
N ALA A 58 5.59 -16.43 -0.58
CA ALA A 58 6.51 -15.30 -0.47
C ALA A 58 6.53 -14.80 0.97
N ALA A 59 7.54 -14.03 1.31
CA ALA A 59 7.67 -13.44 2.63
C ALA A 59 8.16 -12.00 2.55
N VAL A 60 7.59 -11.15 3.39
CA VAL A 60 8.10 -9.82 3.71
C VAL A 60 8.92 -9.92 4.98
N THR A 61 10.04 -9.25 5.02
CA THR A 61 10.98 -9.28 6.15
C THR A 61 11.81 -7.99 6.20
N ASP A 62 12.35 -7.65 7.35
CA ASP A 62 13.28 -6.52 7.53
C ASP A 62 14.66 -6.74 6.92
N LEU A 63 14.91 -7.87 6.29
CA LEU A 63 16.11 -8.07 5.46
C LEU A 63 16.13 -7.16 4.22
N SER A 64 14.97 -6.63 3.82
CA SER A 64 14.86 -5.74 2.67
C SER A 64 14.63 -4.29 3.09
N VAL A 65 15.62 -3.44 2.85
CA VAL A 65 15.49 -1.98 3.03
C VAL A 65 14.38 -1.39 2.16
N THR A 66 14.08 -2.02 1.02
CA THR A 66 13.03 -1.60 0.10
C THR A 66 11.65 -1.58 0.77
N THR A 67 11.38 -2.45 1.75
CA THR A 67 10.14 -2.44 2.53
C THR A 67 9.92 -1.10 3.24
N LEU A 68 10.99 -0.49 3.76
CA LEU A 68 10.93 0.84 4.40
C LEU A 68 10.92 1.97 3.37
N GLN A 69 11.65 1.83 2.25
CA GLN A 69 11.71 2.85 1.20
C GLN A 69 10.40 3.04 0.45
N LEU A 70 9.59 1.98 0.38
CA LEU A 70 8.29 2.00 -0.31
C LEU A 70 7.11 2.18 0.65
N ALA A 71 7.35 2.58 1.89
CA ALA A 71 6.28 2.96 2.80
C ALA A 71 5.56 4.21 2.27
N TYR A 72 4.24 4.15 2.21
CA TYR A 72 3.42 5.30 1.85
C TYR A 72 3.46 6.35 2.95
N GLY A 73 3.52 7.61 2.54
CA GLY A 73 3.47 8.74 3.45
C GLY A 73 2.93 9.98 2.77
N ILE A 74 2.24 10.82 3.52
CA ILE A 74 1.79 12.12 3.05
C ILE A 74 2.80 13.17 3.52
N LEU A 75 3.47 13.80 2.57
CA LEU A 75 4.35 14.93 2.82
C LEU A 75 3.54 16.21 2.75
N PHE A 76 3.79 17.15 3.66
CA PHE A 76 3.09 18.42 3.64
C PHE A 76 4.04 19.61 3.77
N ASN A 77 3.64 20.73 3.17
CA ASN A 77 4.35 21.98 3.27
C ASN A 77 3.89 22.73 4.53
N LYS A 78 4.75 22.78 5.55
CA LYS A 78 4.45 23.43 6.84
C LYS A 78 4.10 24.90 6.69
N GLN A 79 4.84 25.65 5.85
CA GLN A 79 4.58 27.07 5.64
C GLN A 79 3.22 27.31 4.96
N LEU A 80 2.85 26.42 4.04
CA LEU A 80 1.53 26.50 3.39
C LEU A 80 0.43 26.19 4.41
N ALA A 81 0.60 25.19 5.25
CA ALA A 81 -0.34 24.86 6.31
C ALA A 81 -0.54 26.05 7.27
N GLU A 82 0.53 26.70 7.72
CA GLU A 82 0.47 27.91 8.54
C GLU A 82 -0.26 29.07 7.83
N ASN A 83 0.01 29.30 6.53
CA ASN A 83 -0.62 30.38 5.76
C ASN A 83 -2.14 30.22 5.61
N TYR A 84 -2.64 28.99 5.71
CA TYR A 84 -4.07 28.67 5.63
C TYR A 84 -4.68 28.30 6.99
N ASP A 85 -4.02 28.67 8.08
CA ASP A 85 -4.47 28.40 9.46
C ASP A 85 -4.83 26.93 9.72
N ILE A 86 -4.11 26.01 9.04
CA ILE A 86 -4.22 24.58 9.29
C ILE A 86 -3.41 24.25 10.54
N GLU A 87 -4.07 23.62 11.51
CA GLU A 87 -3.42 23.19 12.75
C GLU A 87 -2.26 22.21 12.50
N ASP A 88 -1.42 22.02 13.50
CA ASP A 88 -0.29 21.09 13.39
C ASP A 88 -0.77 19.66 13.09
N LEU A 89 -0.45 19.18 11.89
CA LEU A 89 -0.92 17.88 11.40
C LEU A 89 -0.34 16.70 12.20
N TYR A 90 0.80 16.87 12.86
CA TYR A 90 1.32 15.84 13.77
C TYR A 90 0.40 15.68 14.99
N THR A 91 -0.06 16.79 15.55
CA THR A 91 -1.05 16.77 16.66
C THR A 91 -2.36 16.11 16.21
N VAL A 92 -2.84 16.40 15.00
CA VAL A 92 -4.05 15.79 14.44
C VAL A 92 -3.92 14.26 14.36
N VAL A 93 -2.76 13.77 13.94
CA VAL A 93 -2.47 12.33 13.88
C VAL A 93 -2.39 11.72 15.28
N ASP A 94 -1.66 12.34 16.19
CA ASP A 94 -1.49 11.85 17.58
C ASP A 94 -2.81 11.77 18.34
N GLU A 95 -3.75 12.68 18.05
CA GLU A 95 -5.10 12.69 18.63
C GLU A 95 -6.09 11.77 17.91
N GLY A 96 -5.67 11.04 16.89
CA GLY A 96 -6.51 10.12 16.11
C GLY A 96 -7.58 10.82 15.26
N ARG A 97 -7.40 12.11 14.95
CA ARG A 97 -8.32 12.93 14.14
C ARG A 97 -7.98 12.94 12.66
N TRP A 98 -6.86 12.33 12.27
CA TRP A 98 -6.46 12.23 10.86
C TRP A 98 -7.35 11.24 10.13
N THR A 99 -8.31 11.76 9.37
CA THR A 99 -9.26 10.99 8.55
C THR A 99 -9.25 11.48 7.11
N ILE A 100 -9.85 10.71 6.21
CA ILE A 100 -10.00 11.12 4.81
C ILE A 100 -10.87 12.36 4.70
N ASP A 101 -11.93 12.46 5.51
CA ASP A 101 -12.79 13.65 5.54
C ASP A 101 -11.99 14.89 5.99
N TYR A 102 -11.15 14.75 7.01
CA TYR A 102 -10.26 15.83 7.45
C TYR A 102 -9.30 16.26 6.32
N LEU A 103 -8.66 15.30 5.66
CA LEU A 103 -7.79 15.57 4.52
C LEU A 103 -8.55 16.31 3.41
N ALA A 104 -9.72 15.83 3.04
CA ALA A 104 -10.54 16.43 1.98
C ALA A 104 -10.97 17.87 2.33
N GLU A 105 -11.40 18.12 3.58
CA GLU A 105 -11.74 19.45 4.08
C GLU A 105 -10.55 20.41 3.97
N LYS A 106 -9.38 20.01 4.48
CA LYS A 106 -8.19 20.88 4.47
C LYS A 106 -7.63 21.08 3.06
N ALA A 107 -7.67 20.05 2.22
CA ALA A 107 -7.29 20.18 0.81
C ALA A 107 -8.20 21.15 0.05
N ALA A 108 -9.51 21.12 0.29
CA ALA A 108 -10.46 22.03 -0.33
C ALA A 108 -10.24 23.49 0.12
N ALA A 109 -9.86 23.71 1.38
CA ALA A 109 -9.61 25.04 1.93
C ALA A 109 -8.37 25.72 1.30
N VAL A 110 -7.43 24.96 0.76
CA VAL A 110 -6.19 25.47 0.13
C VAL A 110 -6.35 25.71 -1.37
N TYR A 111 -7.41 25.20 -2.00
CA TYR A 111 -7.61 25.39 -3.44
C TYR A 111 -7.77 26.87 -3.82
N VAL A 112 -7.00 27.30 -4.83
CA VAL A 112 -7.09 28.65 -5.42
C VAL A 112 -7.03 28.53 -6.94
N ASP A 113 -8.03 29.09 -7.62
CA ASP A 113 -8.00 29.37 -9.07
C ASP A 113 -7.03 30.54 -9.30
N ALA A 114 -5.77 30.20 -9.56
CA ALA A 114 -4.68 31.19 -9.57
C ALA A 114 -4.68 32.06 -10.85
N ASN A 115 -5.20 31.52 -11.96
CA ASN A 115 -5.30 32.26 -13.23
C ASN A 115 -6.68 32.90 -13.46
N GLY A 116 -7.67 32.64 -12.60
CA GLY A 116 -9.01 33.24 -12.62
C GLY A 116 -9.87 32.76 -13.79
N ASN A 117 -9.59 31.64 -14.40
CA ASN A 117 -10.31 31.15 -15.58
C ASN A 117 -11.56 30.31 -15.25
N GLY A 118 -11.80 30.01 -13.96
CA GLY A 118 -12.93 29.22 -13.48
C GLY A 118 -12.84 27.71 -13.81
N THR A 119 -11.68 27.24 -14.30
CA THR A 119 -11.44 25.85 -14.67
C THR A 119 -10.29 25.32 -13.83
N ARG A 120 -10.45 24.13 -13.24
CA ARG A 120 -9.36 23.47 -12.53
C ARG A 120 -8.32 22.97 -13.52
N ASP A 121 -7.10 23.51 -13.44
CA ASP A 121 -5.99 23.15 -14.31
C ASP A 121 -4.64 23.18 -13.59
N MET A 122 -3.55 22.97 -14.32
CA MET A 122 -2.21 22.88 -13.75
C MET A 122 -1.65 24.21 -13.23
N ASP A 123 -2.28 25.33 -13.57
CA ASP A 123 -1.86 26.67 -13.12
C ASP A 123 -2.48 27.03 -11.76
N ASP A 124 -3.36 26.18 -11.22
CA ASP A 124 -4.02 26.39 -9.94
C ASP A 124 -3.21 25.89 -8.75
N THR A 125 -3.59 26.37 -7.55
CA THR A 125 -3.07 25.85 -6.30
C THR A 125 -3.98 24.75 -5.76
N TYR A 126 -3.41 23.61 -5.43
CA TYR A 126 -4.12 22.46 -4.89
C TYR A 126 -3.65 22.13 -3.47
N GLY A 127 -4.60 21.81 -2.60
CA GLY A 127 -4.30 21.40 -1.23
C GLY A 127 -3.84 19.95 -1.10
N PHE A 128 -4.10 19.12 -2.10
CA PHE A 128 -3.62 17.75 -2.16
C PHE A 128 -3.32 17.36 -3.60
N VAL A 129 -2.18 16.68 -3.77
CA VAL A 129 -1.76 16.10 -5.04
C VAL A 129 -1.21 14.69 -4.80
N GLY A 130 -1.44 13.79 -5.72
CA GLY A 130 -0.91 12.44 -5.71
C GLY A 130 -0.49 12.05 -7.12
N ASP A 131 0.37 11.04 -7.23
CA ASP A 131 0.64 10.47 -8.55
C ASP A 131 -0.53 9.57 -9.00
N GLU A 132 -0.67 9.41 -10.30
CA GLU A 132 -1.82 8.74 -10.92
C GLU A 132 -1.82 7.21 -10.76
N VAL A 133 -0.72 6.61 -10.33
CA VAL A 133 -0.57 5.15 -10.18
C VAL A 133 -0.38 4.78 -8.72
N THR A 134 0.80 5.05 -8.16
CA THR A 134 1.14 4.62 -6.81
C THR A 134 0.41 5.43 -5.74
N GLY A 135 0.05 6.67 -6.04
CA GLY A 135 -0.78 7.52 -5.18
C GLY A 135 -2.22 7.00 -4.98
N LEU A 136 -2.69 6.12 -5.87
CA LEU A 136 -4.02 5.51 -5.76
C LEU A 136 -4.00 4.19 -5.00
N ASP A 137 -2.88 3.48 -4.96
CA ASP A 137 -2.78 2.14 -4.38
C ASP A 137 -3.06 2.10 -2.86
N VAL A 138 -2.87 3.21 -2.17
CA VAL A 138 -3.08 3.33 -0.72
C VAL A 138 -4.57 3.37 -0.34
N TRP A 139 -5.44 3.86 -1.22
CA TRP A 139 -6.84 4.13 -0.87
C TRP A 139 -7.66 2.88 -0.57
N PRO A 140 -7.55 1.78 -1.33
CA PRO A 140 -8.27 0.55 -0.96
C PRO A 140 -7.96 0.10 0.47
N ALA A 141 -6.69 0.15 0.88
CA ALA A 141 -6.29 -0.18 2.25
C ALA A 141 -6.82 0.83 3.27
N ALA A 142 -6.79 2.14 2.96
CA ALA A 142 -7.29 3.19 3.83
C ALA A 142 -8.82 3.11 4.04
N PHE A 143 -9.55 2.60 3.07
CA PHE A 143 -11.00 2.38 3.15
C PHE A 143 -11.39 0.97 3.63
N ASP A 144 -10.42 0.13 3.95
CA ASP A 144 -10.65 -1.28 4.28
C ASP A 144 -11.46 -2.00 3.18
N ILE A 145 -11.09 -1.78 1.93
CA ILE A 145 -11.71 -2.40 0.76
C ILE A 145 -10.80 -3.53 0.27
N PRO A 146 -11.19 -4.79 0.46
CA PRO A 146 -10.45 -5.89 -0.13
C PRO A 146 -10.62 -5.86 -1.66
N LEU A 147 -9.51 -5.96 -2.39
CA LEU A 147 -9.54 -6.08 -3.85
C LEU A 147 -9.76 -7.53 -4.30
N ILE A 148 -9.22 -8.45 -3.51
CA ILE A 148 -9.27 -9.89 -3.75
C ILE A 148 -9.61 -10.57 -2.43
N ALA A 149 -10.52 -11.54 -2.46
CA ALA A 149 -10.87 -12.37 -1.32
C ALA A 149 -11.00 -13.84 -1.74
N ALA A 150 -10.89 -14.75 -0.79
CA ALA A 150 -11.23 -16.15 -1.02
C ALA A 150 -12.75 -16.34 -0.88
N ASN A 151 -13.38 -17.02 -1.85
CA ASN A 151 -14.77 -17.44 -1.77
C ASN A 151 -14.93 -18.65 -0.82
N ASP A 152 -16.15 -19.12 -0.65
CA ASP A 152 -16.48 -20.26 0.22
C ASP A 152 -15.77 -21.56 -0.18
N SER A 153 -15.33 -21.68 -1.42
CA SER A 153 -14.56 -22.82 -1.93
C SER A 153 -13.05 -22.66 -1.74
N GLY A 154 -12.59 -21.51 -1.21
CA GLY A 154 -11.19 -21.17 -1.05
C GLY A 154 -10.50 -20.66 -2.33
N GLU A 155 -11.28 -20.42 -3.40
CA GLU A 155 -10.76 -19.82 -4.63
C GLU A 155 -10.70 -18.31 -4.52
N LEU A 156 -9.66 -17.69 -5.09
CA LEU A 156 -9.49 -16.24 -5.09
C LEU A 156 -10.39 -15.59 -6.14
N GLU A 157 -11.14 -14.58 -5.73
CA GLU A 157 -11.99 -13.78 -6.62
C GLU A 157 -11.76 -12.27 -6.41
N VAL A 158 -11.99 -11.49 -7.48
CA VAL A 158 -11.93 -10.03 -7.41
C VAL A 158 -13.22 -9.50 -6.80
N VAL A 159 -13.13 -8.84 -5.65
CA VAL A 159 -14.28 -8.30 -4.90
C VAL A 159 -14.33 -6.77 -4.89
N ALA A 160 -13.43 -6.11 -5.61
CA ALA A 160 -13.32 -4.65 -5.66
C ALA A 160 -14.60 -3.92 -6.07
N ASN A 161 -15.52 -4.58 -6.78
CA ASN A 161 -16.79 -4.02 -7.23
C ASN A 161 -18.00 -4.45 -6.37
N SER A 162 -17.76 -5.12 -5.24
CA SER A 162 -18.86 -5.46 -4.32
C SER A 162 -19.38 -4.20 -3.64
N GLU A 163 -20.70 -4.07 -3.52
CA GLU A 163 -21.30 -3.06 -2.65
C GLU A 163 -20.93 -3.37 -1.19
N LYS A 164 -20.44 -2.35 -0.48
CA LYS A 164 -20.09 -2.45 0.93
C LYS A 164 -21.25 -1.94 1.77
#